data_cfebb033470992a837f99ae2605ceb70
#
_entry.id   cfebb033470992a837f99ae2605ceb70
#
_cell.length_a   1.000
_cell.length_b   1.000
_cell.length_c   1.000
_cell.angle_alpha   90.00
_cell.angle_beta   90.00
_cell.angle_gamma   90.00
#
_symmetry.space_group_name_H-M   'P 1'
#
loop_
_entity.id
_entity.type
_entity.pdbx_description
1 polymer ?
#
loop_
_entity_poly.entity_id
_entity_poly.type
_entity_poly.pdbx_seq_one_letter_code
_entity_poly.pdbx_strand_id
1 'polypeptide(L)'
;MHELAPGIFAETGFRRINVGAILTGDGWVLIDTPPYPEDARRWHEMLLSVSDAPICAIVTTDCHRDRFLGNSWFEPRVIVAHSETIGHIRSLPAAFLEGAIESLAQDATDRHQFANVRLRLPTIGFTRRMQLRYGGLEIPLLAMPGPTTGSLWVHLPEHGILFTGDSIIVDRHLYISSASTKDWLENMTNLRRSRFAADVIVPGRGPVTDKSATEPISNYLRLARRRVHSLYRAGRPRADTSSLVPELLPMFPYQTHEIERVQRRIKSGLDRIYEEFKLSDKLSDGSAR
;
A
#
# COMPACT_ATOMS: atom_id res chain seq x y z
N MET A 1 -7.67 -4.89 -17.77
CA MET A 1 -6.19 -4.80 -17.73
C MET A 1 -5.72 -3.83 -18.80
N HIS A 2 -4.83 -2.92 -18.45
CA HIS A 2 -4.24 -1.91 -19.35
C HIS A 2 -2.77 -2.20 -19.53
N GLU A 3 -2.27 -2.27 -20.75
CA GLU A 3 -0.86 -2.32 -21.04
C GLU A 3 -0.29 -0.89 -20.99
N LEU A 4 0.66 -0.66 -20.10
CA LEU A 4 1.29 0.65 -19.87
C LEU A 4 2.54 0.84 -20.75
N ALA A 5 3.24 -0.25 -21.01
CA ALA A 5 4.37 -0.40 -21.94
C ALA A 5 4.47 -1.88 -22.32
N PRO A 6 5.22 -2.27 -23.36
CA PRO A 6 5.32 -3.65 -23.80
C PRO A 6 5.62 -4.62 -22.64
N GLY A 7 4.70 -5.53 -22.36
CA GLY A 7 4.79 -6.51 -21.27
C GLY A 7 4.59 -5.96 -19.86
N ILE A 8 4.20 -4.71 -19.67
CA ILE A 8 3.95 -4.09 -18.35
C ILE A 8 2.48 -3.68 -18.26
N PHE A 9 1.77 -4.25 -17.31
CA PHE A 9 0.32 -4.14 -17.19
C PHE A 9 -0.11 -3.63 -15.82
N ALA A 10 -1.26 -2.94 -15.79
CA ALA A 10 -1.97 -2.59 -14.57
C ALA A 10 -3.46 -2.90 -14.70
N GLU A 11 -4.10 -3.26 -13.58
CA GLU A 11 -5.55 -3.38 -13.46
C GLU A 11 -6.04 -2.56 -12.28
N THR A 12 -6.97 -1.64 -12.53
CA THR A 12 -7.49 -0.68 -11.54
C THR A 12 -8.98 -0.88 -11.25
N GLY A 13 -9.60 -1.86 -11.86
CA GLY A 13 -11.04 -2.14 -11.73
C GLY A 13 -11.40 -3.16 -10.65
N PHE A 14 -10.42 -3.72 -9.92
CA PHE A 14 -10.69 -4.66 -8.85
C PHE A 14 -11.15 -3.97 -7.55
N ARG A 15 -11.91 -4.72 -6.76
CA ARG A 15 -12.39 -4.25 -5.46
C ARG A 15 -11.19 -3.95 -4.53
N ARG A 16 -11.12 -2.72 -4.04
CA ARG A 16 -10.17 -2.21 -3.01
C ARG A 16 -8.71 -2.07 -3.43
N ILE A 17 -8.24 -2.59 -4.56
CA ILE A 17 -6.82 -2.67 -4.87
C ILE A 17 -6.58 -2.47 -6.37
N ASN A 18 -5.49 -1.78 -6.69
CA ASN A 18 -4.86 -1.88 -8.00
C ASN A 18 -3.75 -2.92 -7.95
N VAL A 19 -3.54 -3.61 -9.05
CA VAL A 19 -2.49 -4.62 -9.19
C VAL A 19 -1.69 -4.38 -10.46
N GLY A 20 -0.48 -4.91 -10.50
CA GLY A 20 0.39 -4.87 -11.67
C GLY A 20 0.86 -6.25 -12.08
N ALA A 21 1.28 -6.36 -13.35
CA ALA A 21 1.96 -7.54 -13.86
C ALA A 21 3.04 -7.15 -14.85
N ILE A 22 4.17 -7.84 -14.80
CA ILE A 22 5.29 -7.66 -15.71
C ILE A 22 5.57 -9.01 -16.35
N LEU A 23 5.39 -9.12 -17.66
CA LEU A 23 5.75 -10.30 -18.41
C LEU A 23 7.24 -10.21 -18.78
N THR A 24 7.98 -11.20 -18.38
CA THR A 24 9.42 -11.33 -18.63
C THR A 24 9.72 -12.58 -19.44
N GLY A 25 10.96 -12.75 -19.91
CA GLY A 25 11.37 -13.98 -20.58
C GLY A 25 11.30 -15.26 -19.73
N ASP A 26 11.25 -15.12 -18.38
CA ASP A 26 11.15 -16.24 -17.44
C ASP A 26 9.72 -16.49 -16.93
N GLY A 27 8.81 -15.56 -17.17
CA GLY A 27 7.41 -15.60 -16.73
C GLY A 27 6.94 -14.30 -16.08
N TRP A 28 5.80 -14.38 -15.38
CA TRP A 28 5.13 -13.23 -14.76
C TRP A 28 5.78 -12.83 -13.43
N VAL A 29 5.95 -11.53 -13.24
CA VAL A 29 6.17 -10.90 -11.94
C VAL A 29 4.93 -10.08 -11.61
N LEU A 30 4.17 -10.47 -10.59
CA LEU A 30 2.98 -9.76 -10.15
C LEU A 30 3.31 -8.73 -9.08
N ILE A 31 2.60 -7.61 -9.09
CA ILE A 31 2.71 -6.54 -8.11
C ILE A 31 1.36 -6.45 -7.40
N ASP A 32 1.32 -6.88 -6.15
CA ASP A 32 0.12 -7.16 -5.38
C ASP A 32 -0.83 -8.16 -6.07
N THR A 33 -1.86 -8.59 -5.38
CA THR A 33 -2.83 -9.57 -5.86
C THR A 33 -4.22 -9.26 -5.33
N PRO A 34 -5.29 -9.43 -6.12
CA PRO A 34 -6.65 -9.15 -5.68
C PRO A 34 -7.03 -10.01 -4.47
N PRO A 35 -7.54 -9.43 -3.37
CA PRO A 35 -7.89 -10.19 -2.17
C PRO A 35 -9.15 -11.03 -2.34
N TYR A 36 -10.06 -10.66 -3.24
CA TYR A 36 -11.30 -11.39 -3.48
C TYR A 36 -11.07 -12.55 -4.47
N PRO A 37 -11.58 -13.75 -4.17
CA PRO A 37 -11.39 -14.94 -5.02
C PRO A 37 -11.86 -14.76 -6.46
N GLU A 38 -12.97 -14.07 -6.66
CA GLU A 38 -13.52 -13.78 -7.97
C GLU A 38 -12.61 -12.84 -8.78
N ASP A 39 -12.15 -11.75 -8.14
CA ASP A 39 -11.21 -10.81 -8.76
C ASP A 39 -9.88 -11.51 -9.06
N ALA A 40 -9.43 -12.41 -8.18
CA ALA A 40 -8.20 -13.18 -8.39
C ALA A 40 -8.33 -14.16 -9.58
N ARG A 41 -9.48 -14.86 -9.73
CA ARG A 41 -9.74 -15.70 -10.91
C ARG A 41 -9.74 -14.87 -12.19
N ARG A 42 -10.44 -13.73 -12.17
CA ARG A 42 -10.48 -12.82 -13.31
C ARG A 42 -9.09 -12.29 -13.66
N TRP A 43 -8.26 -11.98 -12.64
CA TRP A 43 -6.89 -11.57 -12.86
C TRP A 43 -6.06 -12.68 -13.53
N HIS A 44 -6.18 -13.90 -13.05
CA HIS A 44 -5.53 -15.06 -13.65
C HIS A 44 -5.94 -15.25 -15.11
N GLU A 45 -7.23 -15.18 -15.43
CA GLU A 45 -7.75 -15.28 -16.80
C GLU A 45 -7.18 -14.17 -17.71
N MET A 46 -7.08 -12.96 -17.21
CA MET A 46 -6.47 -11.84 -17.94
C MET A 46 -4.99 -12.08 -18.23
N LEU A 47 -4.23 -12.62 -17.27
CA LEU A 47 -2.82 -12.97 -17.48
C LEU A 47 -2.69 -14.09 -18.52
N LEU A 48 -3.48 -15.15 -18.43
CA LEU A 48 -3.50 -16.26 -19.37
C LEU A 48 -3.89 -15.83 -20.80
N SER A 49 -4.73 -14.81 -20.95
CA SER A 49 -5.08 -14.27 -22.26
C SER A 49 -3.90 -13.62 -23.00
N VAL A 50 -2.86 -13.25 -22.26
CA VAL A 50 -1.61 -12.68 -22.81
C VAL A 50 -0.51 -13.76 -22.93
N SER A 51 -0.33 -14.55 -21.86
CA SER A 51 0.70 -15.62 -21.83
C SER A 51 0.35 -16.65 -20.76
N ASP A 52 0.59 -17.92 -21.04
CA ASP A 52 0.51 -19.06 -20.13
C ASP A 52 1.82 -19.26 -19.31
N ALA A 53 2.73 -18.31 -19.40
CA ALA A 53 3.99 -18.34 -18.66
C ALA A 53 3.77 -18.44 -17.14
N PRO A 54 4.65 -19.13 -16.39
CA PRO A 54 4.51 -19.30 -14.95
C PRO A 54 4.65 -17.99 -14.18
N ILE A 55 4.09 -17.93 -12.98
CA ILE A 55 4.29 -16.80 -12.06
C ILE A 55 5.62 -17.01 -11.33
N CYS A 56 6.64 -16.22 -11.69
CA CYS A 56 7.96 -16.29 -11.10
C CYS A 56 8.00 -15.63 -9.71
N ALA A 57 7.34 -14.49 -9.55
CA ALA A 57 7.31 -13.79 -8.28
C ALA A 57 6.01 -13.02 -8.07
N ILE A 58 5.66 -12.82 -6.79
CA ILE A 58 4.72 -11.79 -6.35
C ILE A 58 5.49 -10.80 -5.48
N VAL A 59 5.34 -9.51 -5.75
CA VAL A 59 5.85 -8.42 -4.92
C VAL A 59 4.67 -7.86 -4.13
N THR A 60 4.69 -8.00 -2.80
CA THR A 60 3.67 -7.44 -1.88
C THR A 60 4.14 -6.07 -1.41
N THR A 61 3.40 -5.02 -1.76
CA THR A 61 3.87 -3.63 -1.58
C THR A 61 3.83 -3.13 -0.16
N ASP A 62 2.94 -3.65 0.71
CA ASP A 62 2.89 -3.33 2.14
C ASP A 62 2.17 -4.42 2.96
N CYS A 63 1.97 -4.19 4.26
CA CYS A 63 1.34 -5.14 5.18
C CYS A 63 -0.19 -4.95 5.34
N HIS A 64 -0.85 -4.13 4.53
CA HIS A 64 -2.30 -4.05 4.56
C HIS A 64 -2.90 -5.38 4.09
N ARG A 65 -3.92 -5.88 4.83
CA ARG A 65 -4.49 -7.22 4.61
C ARG A 65 -4.91 -7.48 3.16
N ASP A 66 -5.42 -6.47 2.48
CA ASP A 66 -5.85 -6.57 1.09
C ASP A 66 -4.68 -6.58 0.08
N ARG A 67 -3.43 -6.42 0.53
CA ARG A 67 -2.22 -6.59 -0.28
C ARG A 67 -1.68 -8.01 -0.28
N PHE A 68 -1.80 -8.74 0.83
CA PHE A 68 -1.20 -10.07 0.95
C PHE A 68 -2.20 -11.23 1.00
N LEU A 69 -3.48 -10.99 1.31
CA LEU A 69 -4.49 -12.05 1.32
C LEU A 69 -4.65 -12.70 -0.05
N GLY A 70 -4.59 -11.91 -1.11
CA GLY A 70 -4.70 -12.38 -2.48
C GLY A 70 -3.58 -13.33 -2.93
N ASN A 71 -2.42 -13.31 -2.26
CA ASN A 71 -1.32 -14.23 -2.56
C ASN A 71 -1.75 -15.72 -2.46
N SER A 72 -2.80 -15.98 -1.68
CA SER A 72 -3.36 -17.33 -1.48
C SER A 72 -3.95 -17.95 -2.74
N TRP A 73 -4.33 -17.14 -3.70
CA TRP A 73 -5.00 -17.57 -4.95
C TRP A 73 -4.02 -17.87 -6.09
N PHE A 74 -2.73 -17.61 -5.89
CA PHE A 74 -1.70 -17.78 -6.90
C PHE A 74 -0.61 -18.73 -6.43
N GLU A 75 0.11 -19.33 -7.40
CA GLU A 75 1.22 -20.24 -7.12
C GLU A 75 2.55 -19.68 -7.65
N PRO A 76 3.08 -18.61 -7.02
CA PRO A 76 4.36 -18.05 -7.40
C PRO A 76 5.51 -18.95 -6.92
N ARG A 77 6.66 -18.86 -7.61
CA ARG A 77 7.91 -19.50 -7.12
C ARG A 77 8.40 -18.83 -5.85
N VAL A 78 8.26 -17.49 -5.75
CA VAL A 78 8.63 -16.70 -4.56
C VAL A 78 7.64 -15.57 -4.32
N ILE A 79 7.53 -15.14 -3.06
CA ILE A 79 6.83 -13.90 -2.68
C ILE A 79 7.84 -12.99 -1.99
N VAL A 80 7.95 -11.76 -2.48
CA VAL A 80 8.91 -10.76 -2.02
C VAL A 80 8.17 -9.63 -1.32
N ALA A 81 8.67 -9.20 -0.17
CA ALA A 81 8.16 -8.03 0.54
C ALA A 81 9.28 -7.33 1.32
N HIS A 82 9.02 -6.16 1.85
CA HIS A 82 9.90 -5.53 2.83
C HIS A 82 9.95 -6.35 4.14
N SER A 83 11.11 -6.40 4.82
CA SER A 83 11.29 -7.21 6.04
C SER A 83 10.32 -6.80 7.16
N GLU A 84 10.01 -5.51 7.31
CA GLU A 84 8.99 -5.03 8.26
C GLU A 84 7.59 -5.56 7.93
N THR A 85 7.24 -5.62 6.65
CA THR A 85 5.98 -6.23 6.18
C THR A 85 5.91 -7.70 6.58
N ILE A 86 6.99 -8.46 6.35
CA ILE A 86 7.07 -9.88 6.74
C ILE A 86 6.94 -10.02 8.25
N GLY A 87 7.68 -9.22 9.03
CA GLY A 87 7.63 -9.21 10.49
C GLY A 87 6.22 -8.95 11.00
N HIS A 88 5.55 -7.93 10.43
CA HIS A 88 4.17 -7.60 10.80
C HIS A 88 3.21 -8.75 10.48
N ILE A 89 3.24 -9.32 9.27
CA ILE A 89 2.33 -10.42 8.89
C ILE A 89 2.55 -11.65 9.80
N ARG A 90 3.80 -11.96 10.15
CA ARG A 90 4.12 -13.06 11.07
C ARG A 90 3.65 -12.83 12.51
N SER A 91 3.54 -11.58 12.93
CA SER A 91 3.06 -11.21 14.27
C SER A 91 1.53 -11.19 14.41
N LEU A 92 0.79 -11.39 13.30
CA LEU A 92 -0.67 -11.37 13.32
C LEU A 92 -1.20 -12.54 14.16
N PRO A 93 -2.26 -12.31 14.96
CA PRO A 93 -2.85 -13.37 15.77
C PRO A 93 -3.50 -14.45 14.90
N ALA A 94 -3.62 -15.68 15.44
CA ALA A 94 -4.22 -16.81 14.72
C ALA A 94 -5.64 -16.51 14.19
N ALA A 95 -6.42 -15.71 14.93
CA ALA A 95 -7.77 -15.28 14.54
C ALA A 95 -7.79 -14.17 13.45
N PHE A 96 -6.62 -13.67 13.05
CA PHE A 96 -6.55 -12.57 12.05
C PHE A 96 -7.25 -12.92 10.75
N LEU A 97 -7.04 -14.12 10.23
CA LEU A 97 -7.58 -14.53 8.93
C LEU A 97 -9.11 -14.52 8.94
N GLU A 98 -9.72 -15.01 10.01
CA GLU A 98 -11.18 -15.03 10.18
C GLU A 98 -11.74 -13.59 10.21
N GLY A 99 -11.17 -12.72 11.04
CA GLY A 99 -11.57 -11.31 11.10
C GLY A 99 -11.30 -10.54 9.80
N ALA A 100 -10.25 -10.91 9.05
CA ALA A 100 -9.98 -10.33 7.74
C ALA A 100 -11.04 -10.74 6.71
N ILE A 101 -11.40 -12.03 6.67
CA ILE A 101 -12.47 -12.56 5.81
C ILE A 101 -13.81 -11.89 6.15
N GLU A 102 -14.16 -11.82 7.43
CA GLU A 102 -15.39 -11.17 7.90
C GLU A 102 -15.49 -9.69 7.48
N SER A 103 -14.37 -9.00 7.47
CA SER A 103 -14.28 -7.61 7.02
C SER A 103 -14.30 -7.44 5.49
N LEU A 104 -13.95 -8.46 4.73
CA LEU A 104 -13.96 -8.44 3.27
C LEU A 104 -15.30 -8.93 2.73
N ALA A 105 -15.84 -10.02 3.26
CA ALA A 105 -17.11 -10.60 2.86
C ALA A 105 -18.27 -9.64 3.16
N GLN A 106 -19.11 -9.39 2.16
CA GLN A 106 -20.29 -8.55 2.31
C GLN A 106 -21.49 -9.36 2.82
N ASP A 107 -21.52 -10.65 2.49
CA ASP A 107 -22.58 -11.58 2.86
C ASP A 107 -22.06 -13.03 3.04
N ALA A 108 -22.96 -13.96 3.30
CA ALA A 108 -22.64 -15.38 3.48
C ALA A 108 -22.07 -16.02 2.21
N THR A 109 -22.52 -15.59 1.03
CA THR A 109 -22.07 -16.12 -0.26
C THR A 109 -20.63 -15.70 -0.52
N ASP A 110 -20.30 -14.44 -0.28
CA ASP A 110 -18.93 -13.94 -0.31
C ASP A 110 -18.03 -14.69 0.66
N ARG A 111 -18.52 -14.95 1.90
CA ARG A 111 -17.76 -15.71 2.91
C ARG A 111 -17.42 -17.13 2.45
N HIS A 112 -18.35 -17.82 1.76
CA HIS A 112 -18.10 -19.16 1.21
C HIS A 112 -16.97 -19.17 0.17
N GLN A 113 -16.79 -18.10 -0.59
CA GLN A 113 -15.72 -18.00 -1.57
C GLN A 113 -14.32 -17.99 -0.91
N PHE A 114 -14.21 -17.56 0.34
CA PHE A 114 -12.98 -17.62 1.12
C PHE A 114 -12.75 -18.96 1.84
N ALA A 115 -13.62 -19.95 1.64
CA ALA A 115 -13.41 -21.28 2.18
C ALA A 115 -12.05 -21.84 1.71
N ASN A 116 -11.26 -22.40 2.62
CA ASN A 116 -9.93 -22.95 2.34
C ASN A 116 -8.82 -21.92 2.03
N VAL A 117 -9.06 -20.61 2.18
CA VAL A 117 -7.98 -19.63 2.09
C VAL A 117 -6.90 -19.95 3.12
N ARG A 118 -5.64 -19.97 2.67
CA ARG A 118 -4.47 -20.11 3.54
C ARG A 118 -3.51 -18.98 3.23
N LEU A 119 -3.03 -18.29 4.26
CA LEU A 119 -2.05 -17.23 4.08
C LEU A 119 -0.78 -17.77 3.45
N ARG A 120 -0.42 -17.24 2.28
CA ARG A 120 0.91 -17.43 1.67
C ARG A 120 1.80 -16.27 2.10
N LEU A 121 2.73 -16.56 2.98
CA LEU A 121 3.64 -15.56 3.52
C LEU A 121 4.75 -15.23 2.53
N PRO A 122 5.24 -13.98 2.50
CA PRO A 122 6.44 -13.63 1.76
C PRO A 122 7.63 -14.46 2.23
N THR A 123 8.41 -14.98 1.26
CA THR A 123 9.54 -15.88 1.49
C THR A 123 10.87 -15.15 1.39
N ILE A 124 10.93 -14.03 0.68
CA ILE A 124 12.13 -13.20 0.50
C ILE A 124 11.88 -11.81 1.05
N GLY A 125 12.76 -11.35 1.94
CA GLY A 125 12.69 -10.02 2.56
C GLY A 125 13.91 -9.16 2.21
N PHE A 126 13.69 -7.84 2.17
CA PHE A 126 14.77 -6.86 2.05
C PHE A 126 14.46 -5.62 2.92
N THR A 127 15.47 -4.77 3.15
CA THR A 127 15.32 -3.63 4.08
C THR A 127 15.49 -2.26 3.44
N ARG A 128 16.21 -2.15 2.33
CA ARG A 128 16.50 -0.85 1.69
C ARG A 128 16.19 -0.86 0.19
N ARG A 129 16.81 -1.78 -0.52
CA ARG A 129 16.67 -1.94 -1.98
C ARG A 129 16.93 -3.39 -2.34
N MET A 130 16.17 -3.88 -3.30
CA MET A 130 16.38 -5.17 -3.93
C MET A 130 16.26 -5.01 -5.44
N GLN A 131 17.00 -5.81 -6.19
CA GLN A 131 16.90 -5.90 -7.62
C GLN A 131 16.42 -7.30 -7.98
N LEU A 132 15.20 -7.41 -8.53
CA LEU A 132 14.78 -8.66 -9.16
C LEU A 132 15.31 -8.69 -10.60
N ARG A 133 15.69 -9.87 -11.06
CA ARG A 133 16.13 -10.10 -12.43
C ARG A 133 15.43 -11.32 -12.99
N TYR A 134 14.60 -11.10 -14.00
CA TYR A 134 13.87 -12.16 -14.69
C TYR A 134 13.90 -11.88 -16.20
N GLY A 135 14.27 -12.90 -17.00
CA GLY A 135 14.28 -12.81 -18.44
C GLY A 135 15.05 -11.62 -19.03
N GLY A 136 16.15 -11.22 -18.37
CA GLY A 136 16.97 -10.08 -18.76
C GLY A 136 16.42 -8.71 -18.29
N LEU A 137 15.21 -8.64 -17.73
CA LEU A 137 14.63 -7.41 -17.20
C LEU A 137 15.07 -7.18 -15.74
N GLU A 138 15.49 -5.97 -15.45
CA GLU A 138 15.77 -5.50 -14.08
C GLU A 138 14.56 -4.80 -13.49
N ILE A 139 14.13 -5.24 -12.30
CA ILE A 139 12.97 -4.71 -11.59
C ILE A 139 13.43 -4.24 -10.20
N PRO A 140 13.78 -2.94 -10.05
CA PRO A 140 14.15 -2.37 -8.78
C PRO A 140 12.98 -2.30 -7.81
N LEU A 141 13.16 -2.81 -6.60
CA LEU A 141 12.29 -2.65 -5.45
C LEU A 141 12.93 -1.67 -4.48
N LEU A 142 12.21 -0.63 -4.10
CA LEU A 142 12.69 0.44 -3.23
C LEU A 142 11.89 0.43 -1.92
N ALA A 143 12.57 0.34 -0.77
CA ALA A 143 11.91 0.56 0.52
C ALA A 143 11.54 2.05 0.63
N MET A 144 10.25 2.33 0.74
CA MET A 144 9.68 3.68 0.78
C MET A 144 8.65 3.77 1.92
N PRO A 145 9.10 3.87 3.18
CA PRO A 145 8.20 4.00 4.32
C PRO A 145 7.17 5.10 4.09
N GLY A 146 5.91 4.79 4.34
CA GLY A 146 4.79 5.67 4.04
C GLY A 146 3.56 5.24 4.81
N PRO A 147 2.54 4.69 4.18
CA PRO A 147 1.34 4.13 4.82
C PRO A 147 1.65 3.09 5.88
N THR A 148 2.74 2.35 5.67
CA THR A 148 3.36 1.46 6.64
C THR A 148 4.88 1.64 6.63
N THR A 149 5.56 1.22 7.69
CA THR A 149 7.02 1.23 7.75
C THR A 149 7.67 0.29 6.74
N GLY A 150 6.93 -0.75 6.32
CA GLY A 150 7.35 -1.73 5.33
C GLY A 150 6.84 -1.48 3.91
N SER A 151 6.36 -0.27 3.61
CA SER A 151 5.92 0.06 2.25
C SER A 151 7.10 0.07 1.27
N LEU A 152 6.86 -0.43 0.07
CA LEU A 152 7.84 -0.45 -1.01
C LEU A 152 7.24 0.04 -2.33
N TRP A 153 8.10 0.48 -3.23
CA TRP A 153 7.76 0.80 -4.62
C TRP A 153 8.46 -0.16 -5.58
N VAL A 154 7.77 -0.50 -6.67
CA VAL A 154 8.34 -1.20 -7.82
C VAL A 154 8.59 -0.17 -8.90
N HIS A 155 9.85 0.05 -9.25
CA HIS A 155 10.27 1.13 -10.14
C HIS A 155 10.87 0.57 -11.42
N LEU A 156 10.34 1.01 -12.55
CA LEU A 156 10.81 0.66 -13.90
C LEU A 156 11.31 1.92 -14.61
N PRO A 157 12.51 2.42 -14.27
CA PRO A 157 12.99 3.72 -14.72
C PRO A 157 13.13 3.84 -16.23
N GLU A 158 13.49 2.77 -16.93
CA GLU A 158 13.61 2.75 -18.38
C GLU A 158 12.27 2.94 -19.11
N HIS A 159 11.17 2.61 -18.42
CA HIS A 159 9.81 2.78 -18.94
C HIS A 159 9.11 4.01 -18.34
N GLY A 160 9.73 4.70 -17.38
CA GLY A 160 9.09 5.78 -16.64
C GLY A 160 7.89 5.33 -15.81
N ILE A 161 7.79 4.05 -15.43
CA ILE A 161 6.65 3.46 -14.72
C ILE A 161 7.00 3.18 -13.26
N LEU A 162 6.06 3.53 -12.35
CA LEU A 162 6.20 3.33 -10.92
C LEU A 162 4.90 2.75 -10.32
N PHE A 163 5.01 1.61 -9.64
CA PHE A 163 3.95 1.08 -8.78
C PHE A 163 4.24 1.46 -7.34
N THR A 164 3.31 2.14 -6.69
CA THR A 164 3.55 2.76 -5.39
C THR A 164 2.85 2.09 -4.21
N GLY A 165 1.98 1.10 -4.48
CA GLY A 165 1.06 0.64 -3.44
C GLY A 165 0.27 1.82 -2.85
N ASP A 166 -0.15 1.71 -1.60
CA ASP A 166 -0.94 2.74 -0.93
C ASP A 166 -0.15 4.02 -0.57
N SER A 167 1.13 4.13 -0.97
CA SER A 167 1.87 5.40 -0.87
C SER A 167 1.23 6.50 -1.71
N ILE A 168 0.58 6.14 -2.81
CA ILE A 168 -0.30 7.01 -3.59
C ILE A 168 -1.68 6.36 -3.69
N ILE A 169 -2.69 7.11 -3.29
CA ILE A 169 -4.11 6.78 -3.40
C ILE A 169 -4.78 8.00 -4.02
N VAL A 170 -5.58 7.78 -5.06
CA VAL A 170 -6.28 8.86 -5.76
C VAL A 170 -7.72 8.92 -5.29
N ASP A 171 -8.20 10.13 -5.01
CA ASP A 171 -9.59 10.45 -4.64
C ASP A 171 -10.14 9.65 -3.44
N ARG A 172 -9.29 9.37 -2.45
CA ARG A 172 -9.69 8.65 -1.23
C ARG A 172 -8.86 9.08 -0.02
N HIS A 173 -9.46 8.98 1.17
CA HIS A 173 -8.75 9.20 2.42
C HIS A 173 -7.62 8.18 2.66
N LEU A 174 -6.48 8.70 3.12
CA LEU A 174 -5.26 7.93 3.33
C LEU A 174 -5.39 6.92 4.49
N TYR A 175 -4.60 5.86 4.42
CA TYR A 175 -4.43 4.88 5.50
C TYR A 175 -3.17 5.23 6.29
N ILE A 176 -3.33 5.83 7.48
CA ILE A 176 -2.20 6.40 8.25
C ILE A 176 -1.94 5.63 9.55
N SER A 177 -2.82 4.73 9.96
CA SER A 177 -2.75 4.07 11.28
C SER A 177 -1.45 3.31 11.58
N SER A 178 -0.69 2.95 10.56
CA SER A 178 0.62 2.28 10.68
C SER A 178 1.74 3.07 9.99
N ALA A 179 1.49 4.33 9.64
CA ALA A 179 2.38 5.14 8.82
C ALA A 179 3.64 5.60 9.54
N SER A 180 4.66 5.92 8.74
CA SER A 180 5.73 6.88 9.03
C SER A 180 5.45 8.14 8.21
N THR A 181 4.70 9.09 8.81
CA THR A 181 4.20 10.25 8.05
C THR A 181 5.31 11.25 7.69
N LYS A 182 6.40 11.28 8.46
CA LYS A 182 7.59 12.09 8.13
C LYS A 182 8.27 11.53 6.88
N ASP A 183 8.58 10.24 6.88
CA ASP A 183 9.25 9.59 5.75
C ASP A 183 8.35 9.61 4.50
N TRP A 184 7.04 9.44 4.68
CA TRP A 184 6.08 9.54 3.58
C TRP A 184 6.12 10.90 2.89
N LEU A 185 6.14 12.00 3.64
CA LEU A 185 6.28 13.35 3.10
C LEU A 185 7.62 13.54 2.36
N GLU A 186 8.70 13.00 2.89
CA GLU A 186 10.01 13.03 2.26
C GLU A 186 9.99 12.24 0.94
N ASN A 187 9.41 11.05 0.92
CA ASN A 187 9.26 10.22 -0.27
C ASN A 187 8.41 10.92 -1.34
N MET A 188 7.31 11.57 -0.97
CA MET A 188 6.51 12.38 -1.91
C MET A 188 7.32 13.55 -2.49
N THR A 189 8.17 14.16 -1.69
CA THR A 189 9.05 15.26 -2.13
C THR A 189 10.12 14.74 -3.09
N ASN A 190 10.71 13.58 -2.81
CA ASN A 190 11.73 12.95 -3.65
C ASN A 190 11.14 12.51 -5.00
N LEU A 191 9.92 11.97 -5.01
CA LEU A 191 9.23 11.55 -6.24
C LEU A 191 8.98 12.72 -7.19
N ARG A 192 8.67 13.92 -6.67
CA ARG A 192 8.46 15.12 -7.51
C ARG A 192 9.71 15.62 -8.21
N ARG A 193 10.91 15.22 -7.79
CA ARG A 193 12.15 15.65 -8.44
C ARG A 193 12.19 15.15 -9.89
N SER A 194 12.65 16.00 -10.82
CA SER A 194 12.74 15.68 -12.24
C SER A 194 13.61 14.45 -12.52
N ARG A 195 14.67 14.25 -11.72
CA ARG A 195 15.58 13.11 -11.84
C ARG A 195 14.95 11.76 -11.46
N PHE A 196 13.80 11.72 -10.80
CA PHE A 196 13.09 10.48 -10.51
C PHE A 196 12.23 10.11 -11.72
N ALA A 197 12.64 9.12 -12.50
CA ALA A 197 11.93 8.69 -13.71
C ALA A 197 10.64 7.95 -13.33
N ALA A 198 9.50 8.65 -13.37
CA ALA A 198 8.17 8.13 -13.11
C ALA A 198 7.13 9.06 -13.77
N ASP A 199 6.86 8.81 -15.03
CA ASP A 199 5.87 9.57 -15.80
C ASP A 199 4.48 8.95 -15.65
N VAL A 200 4.43 7.63 -15.48
CA VAL A 200 3.22 6.85 -15.22
C VAL A 200 3.31 6.24 -13.83
N ILE A 201 2.34 6.55 -12.98
CA ILE A 201 2.25 6.03 -11.64
C ILE A 201 0.99 5.16 -11.49
N VAL A 202 1.18 3.91 -11.10
CA VAL A 202 0.10 3.01 -10.70
C VAL A 202 -0.06 3.13 -9.18
N PRO A 203 -1.12 3.83 -8.73
CA PRO A 203 -1.38 4.00 -7.31
C PRO A 203 -1.91 2.70 -6.71
N GLY A 204 -1.92 2.61 -5.40
CA GLY A 204 -2.55 1.46 -4.73
C GLY A 204 -4.06 1.39 -4.96
N ARG A 205 -4.70 2.55 -5.21
CA ARG A 205 -6.15 2.69 -5.43
C ARG A 205 -6.45 3.90 -6.29
N GLY A 206 -7.49 3.80 -7.11
CA GLY A 206 -7.90 4.84 -8.04
C GLY A 206 -7.24 4.70 -9.41
N PRO A 207 -7.46 5.65 -10.32
CA PRO A 207 -6.93 5.58 -11.69
C PRO A 207 -5.40 5.69 -11.73
N VAL A 208 -4.80 5.17 -12.81
CA VAL A 208 -3.40 5.46 -13.17
C VAL A 208 -3.22 6.98 -13.23
N THR A 209 -2.10 7.45 -12.73
CA THR A 209 -1.83 8.89 -12.54
C THR A 209 -0.38 9.24 -12.84
N ASP A 210 0.05 10.42 -12.43
CA ASP A 210 1.41 10.93 -12.52
C ASP A 210 1.87 11.57 -11.19
N LYS A 211 2.96 12.31 -11.21
CA LYS A 211 3.53 12.97 -10.01
C LYS A 211 2.61 14.01 -9.37
N SER A 212 1.61 14.52 -10.08
CA SER A 212 0.65 15.49 -9.54
C SER A 212 -0.16 14.94 -8.36
N ALA A 213 -0.42 13.62 -8.35
CA ALA A 213 -1.10 12.95 -7.26
C ALA A 213 -0.35 13.02 -5.90
N THR A 214 0.92 13.39 -5.91
CA THR A 214 1.71 13.57 -4.67
C THR A 214 1.32 14.83 -3.91
N GLU A 215 0.74 15.82 -4.57
CA GLU A 215 0.41 17.11 -3.97
C GLU A 215 -0.76 17.04 -2.98
N PRO A 216 -1.94 16.48 -3.33
CA PRO A 216 -3.03 16.32 -2.39
C PRO A 216 -2.61 15.52 -1.14
N ILE A 217 -1.84 14.43 -1.32
CA ILE A 217 -1.32 13.62 -0.23
C ILE A 217 -0.40 14.44 0.68
N SER A 218 0.54 15.18 0.09
CA SER A 218 1.46 16.02 0.84
C SER A 218 0.74 17.12 1.62
N ASN A 219 -0.28 17.74 1.03
CA ASN A 219 -1.07 18.80 1.67
C ASN A 219 -1.86 18.23 2.86
N TYR A 220 -2.49 17.07 2.68
CA TYR A 220 -3.20 16.36 3.75
C TYR A 220 -2.26 16.03 4.92
N LEU A 221 -1.12 15.40 4.65
CA LEU A 221 -0.17 14.98 5.67
C LEU A 221 0.44 16.20 6.41
N ARG A 222 0.78 17.27 5.68
CA ARG A 222 1.30 18.50 6.29
C ARG A 222 0.26 19.16 7.21
N LEU A 223 -0.99 19.25 6.76
CA LEU A 223 -2.07 19.80 7.57
C LEU A 223 -2.27 18.96 8.84
N ALA A 224 -2.44 17.64 8.69
CA ALA A 224 -2.64 16.73 9.80
C ALA A 224 -1.49 16.82 10.81
N ARG A 225 -0.23 16.74 10.36
CA ARG A 225 0.95 16.85 11.23
C ARG A 225 1.02 18.20 11.94
N ARG A 226 0.79 19.30 11.25
CA ARG A 226 0.79 20.64 11.84
C ARG A 226 -0.25 20.79 12.96
N ARG A 227 -1.49 20.32 12.70
CA ARG A 227 -2.58 20.39 13.67
C ARG A 227 -2.33 19.51 14.90
N VAL A 228 -1.93 18.28 14.68
CA VAL A 228 -1.59 17.34 15.76
C VAL A 228 -0.39 17.85 16.56
N HIS A 229 0.65 18.39 15.92
CA HIS A 229 1.81 18.97 16.60
C HIS A 229 1.40 20.15 17.51
N SER A 230 0.54 21.05 17.02
CA SER A 230 0.02 22.16 17.83
C SER A 230 -0.72 21.66 19.08
N LEU A 231 -1.55 20.63 18.91
CA LEU A 231 -2.31 19.99 19.98
C LEU A 231 -1.37 19.31 20.98
N TYR A 232 -0.37 18.58 20.50
CA TYR A 232 0.65 17.91 21.31
C TYR A 232 1.47 18.92 22.12
N ARG A 233 1.96 20.00 21.50
CA ARG A 233 2.74 21.06 22.16
C ARG A 233 1.93 21.83 23.21
N ALA A 234 0.61 21.90 23.06
CA ALA A 234 -0.30 22.47 24.06
C ALA A 234 -0.58 21.50 25.24
N GLY A 235 0.06 20.33 25.29
CA GLY A 235 -0.15 19.32 26.34
C GLY A 235 -1.52 18.64 26.29
N ARG A 236 -2.24 18.76 25.18
CA ARG A 236 -3.56 18.13 25.03
C ARG A 236 -3.42 16.62 24.85
N PRO A 237 -4.30 15.82 25.45
CA PRO A 237 -4.22 14.35 25.32
C PRO A 237 -4.53 13.88 23.89
N ARG A 238 -4.01 12.69 23.55
CA ARG A 238 -4.26 12.04 22.24
C ARG A 238 -5.74 11.93 21.88
N ALA A 239 -6.61 11.76 22.87
CA ALA A 239 -8.06 11.68 22.64
C ALA A 239 -8.61 12.91 21.90
N ASP A 240 -8.03 14.06 22.15
CA ASP A 240 -8.46 15.34 21.58
C ASP A 240 -8.18 15.49 20.09
N THR A 241 -7.39 14.60 19.50
CA THR A 241 -7.21 14.56 18.03
C THR A 241 -8.52 14.37 17.28
N SER A 242 -9.57 13.85 17.93
CA SER A 242 -10.93 13.74 17.36
C SER A 242 -11.49 15.08 16.89
N SER A 243 -11.14 16.18 17.56
CA SER A 243 -11.59 17.53 17.21
C SER A 243 -11.06 18.01 15.84
N LEU A 244 -10.02 17.36 15.31
CA LEU A 244 -9.41 17.69 14.02
C LEU A 244 -10.05 16.94 12.84
N VAL A 245 -10.89 15.93 13.10
CA VAL A 245 -11.54 15.12 12.07
C VAL A 245 -12.37 15.95 11.08
N PRO A 246 -13.20 16.92 11.54
CA PRO A 246 -14.00 17.74 10.61
C PRO A 246 -13.18 18.57 9.63
N GLU A 247 -11.96 18.99 10.00
CA GLU A 247 -11.09 19.78 9.13
C GLU A 247 -10.48 18.93 8.01
N LEU A 248 -10.23 17.64 8.25
CA LEU A 248 -9.61 16.74 7.28
C LEU A 248 -10.63 16.00 6.42
N LEU A 249 -11.85 15.83 6.89
CA LEU A 249 -12.91 15.08 6.21
C LEU A 249 -13.20 15.60 4.79
N PRO A 250 -13.28 16.92 4.52
CA PRO A 250 -13.59 17.43 3.18
C PRO A 250 -12.40 17.38 2.19
N MET A 251 -11.20 16.97 2.65
CA MET A 251 -10.01 16.99 1.79
C MET A 251 -10.00 15.93 0.70
N PHE A 252 -10.76 14.85 0.87
CA PHE A 252 -10.95 13.81 -0.13
C PHE A 252 -12.42 13.40 -0.20
N PRO A 253 -12.89 12.96 -1.37
CA PRO A 253 -14.26 12.51 -1.53
C PRO A 253 -14.54 11.22 -0.72
N TYR A 254 -15.79 11.07 -0.30
CA TYR A 254 -16.31 9.87 0.36
C TYR A 254 -17.80 9.71 0.08
N GLN A 255 -18.28 8.46 0.16
CA GLN A 255 -19.71 8.19 0.03
C GLN A 255 -20.40 8.44 1.38
N THR A 256 -21.63 8.99 1.36
CA THR A 256 -22.37 9.33 2.57
C THR A 256 -22.51 8.16 3.54
N HIS A 257 -22.74 6.95 3.03
CA HIS A 257 -22.84 5.74 3.84
C HIS A 257 -21.51 5.29 4.48
N GLU A 258 -20.39 5.85 4.04
CA GLU A 258 -19.06 5.53 4.55
C GLU A 258 -18.54 6.54 5.59
N ILE A 259 -19.27 7.61 5.86
CA ILE A 259 -18.81 8.74 6.67
C ILE A 259 -18.21 8.32 8.01
N GLU A 260 -18.89 7.46 8.76
CA GLU A 260 -18.38 7.00 10.06
C GLU A 260 -17.09 6.19 9.94
N ARG A 261 -16.98 5.37 8.87
CA ARG A 261 -15.77 4.59 8.61
C ARG A 261 -14.61 5.51 8.25
N VAL A 262 -14.87 6.54 7.45
CA VAL A 262 -13.87 7.54 7.06
C VAL A 262 -13.44 8.36 8.28
N GLN A 263 -14.36 8.84 9.10
CA GLN A 263 -14.05 9.57 10.34
C GLN A 263 -13.18 8.74 11.29
N ARG A 264 -13.50 7.46 11.50
CA ARG A 264 -12.68 6.55 12.31
C ARG A 264 -11.28 6.36 11.72
N ARG A 265 -11.16 6.27 10.39
CA ARG A 265 -9.88 6.19 9.69
C ARG A 265 -9.04 7.45 9.91
N ILE A 266 -9.63 8.63 9.72
CA ILE A 266 -8.97 9.92 9.97
C ILE A 266 -8.50 9.99 11.42
N LYS A 267 -9.38 9.70 12.38
CA LYS A 267 -9.05 9.70 13.81
C LYS A 267 -7.87 8.78 14.14
N SER A 268 -7.90 7.55 13.64
CA SER A 268 -6.81 6.58 13.82
C SER A 268 -5.48 7.10 13.24
N GLY A 269 -5.53 7.78 12.10
CA GLY A 269 -4.36 8.41 11.48
C GLY A 269 -3.81 9.58 12.31
N LEU A 270 -4.69 10.43 12.85
CA LEU A 270 -4.29 11.53 13.72
C LEU A 270 -3.67 11.02 15.03
N ASP A 271 -4.20 9.93 15.60
CA ASP A 271 -3.63 9.27 16.77
C ASP A 271 -2.22 8.74 16.48
N ARG A 272 -2.02 8.15 15.30
CA ARG A 272 -0.69 7.69 14.88
C ARG A 272 0.29 8.83 14.77
N ILE A 273 -0.11 9.97 14.19
CA ILE A 273 0.75 11.16 14.10
C ILE A 273 1.09 11.68 15.50
N TYR A 274 0.15 11.65 16.44
CA TYR A 274 0.41 12.04 17.82
C TYR A 274 1.49 11.15 18.48
N GLU A 275 1.40 9.84 18.29
CA GLU A 275 2.40 8.89 18.80
C GLU A 275 3.77 9.07 18.12
N GLU A 276 3.83 9.48 16.84
CA GLU A 276 5.10 9.82 16.19
C GLU A 276 5.82 10.97 16.90
N PHE A 277 5.12 12.05 17.29
CA PHE A 277 5.70 13.16 18.04
C PHE A 277 6.18 12.71 19.43
N LYS A 278 5.36 11.95 20.15
CA LYS A 278 5.70 11.41 21.46
C LYS A 278 6.95 10.52 21.43
N LEU A 279 7.10 9.70 20.40
CA LEU A 279 8.29 8.87 20.22
C LEU A 279 9.53 9.70 19.87
N SER A 280 9.37 10.71 19.02
CA SER A 280 10.46 11.63 18.65
C SER A 280 11.04 12.36 19.86
N ASP A 281 10.18 12.88 20.74
CA ASP A 281 10.63 13.59 21.96
C ASP A 281 11.37 12.64 22.92
N LYS A 282 10.88 11.40 23.11
CA LYS A 282 11.58 10.41 23.94
C LYS A 282 12.97 10.06 23.42
N LEU A 283 13.15 10.00 22.10
CA LEU A 283 14.44 9.71 21.48
C LEU A 283 15.40 10.89 21.64
N SER A 284 14.91 12.13 21.57
CA SER A 284 15.72 13.33 21.82
C SER A 284 16.17 13.45 23.28
N ASP A 285 15.29 13.14 24.23
CA ASP A 285 15.60 13.17 25.67
C ASP A 285 16.52 12.02 26.09
N GLY A 286 16.41 10.83 25.44
CA GLY A 286 17.26 9.67 25.73
C GLY A 286 18.67 9.75 25.14
N SER A 287 18.88 10.57 24.10
CA SER A 287 20.21 10.82 23.51
C SER A 287 20.98 11.94 24.22
N ALA A 288 20.34 12.63 25.16
CA ALA A 288 20.95 13.68 25.98
C ALA A 288 21.46 13.18 27.36
N ARG A 289 21.39 11.89 27.61
CA ARG A 289 21.94 11.20 28.79
C ARG A 289 23.04 10.23 28.35
#